data_6d57299be209291b173e2ec9f758a5d6
#
_entry.id   6d57299be209291b173e2ec9f758a5d6
#
_cell.length_a   1.000
_cell.length_b   1.000
_cell.length_c   1.000
_cell.angle_alpha   90.00
_cell.angle_beta   90.00
_cell.angle_gamma   90.00
#
_symmetry.space_group_name_H-M   'P 1'
#
loop_
_entity.id
_entity.type
_entity.pdbx_description
1 polymer ?
#
loop_
_entity_poly.entity_id
_entity_poly.type
_entity_poly.pdbx_seq_one_letter_code
_entity_poly.pdbx_strand_id
1 'polypeptide(L)'
;MKRGDLVRVINPLSIRGIEVGDLAILIDIDWDPRDHPNGIQNAPGPRITGRGWFFFPDRPEVHKRFPDTRGGPPSIMLIFDNFEVVSES
;
A
#
# COMPACT_ATOMS: atom_id res chain seq x y z
N MET A 1 -2.07 1.98 10.20
CA MET A 1 -1.22 2.54 9.13
C MET A 1 -1.78 3.89 8.73
N LYS A 2 -0.94 4.89 8.56
CA LYS A 2 -1.36 6.26 8.29
C LYS A 2 -0.57 6.82 7.11
N ARG A 3 -1.11 7.86 6.47
CA ARG A 3 -0.38 8.56 5.40
C ARG A 3 0.95 9.08 5.95
N GLY A 4 2.01 8.88 5.16
CA GLY A 4 3.36 9.27 5.53
C GLY A 4 4.16 8.19 6.24
N ASP A 5 3.51 7.11 6.68
CA ASP A 5 4.23 6.02 7.36
C ASP A 5 5.23 5.37 6.41
N LEU A 6 6.42 5.08 6.95
CA LEU A 6 7.39 4.25 6.26
C LEU A 6 7.08 2.80 6.58
N VAL A 7 6.92 1.99 5.55
CA VAL A 7 6.53 0.59 5.67
C VAL A 7 7.51 -0.31 4.92
N ARG A 8 7.47 -1.60 5.24
CA ARG A 8 8.32 -2.60 4.60
C ARG A 8 7.46 -3.75 4.11
N VAL A 9 7.76 -4.24 2.91
CA VAL A 9 7.07 -5.39 2.33
C VAL A 9 7.40 -6.65 3.13
N ILE A 10 6.39 -7.35 3.61
CA ILE A 10 6.55 -8.60 4.39
C ILE A 10 6.05 -9.83 3.66
N ASN A 11 5.23 -9.66 2.63
CA ASN A 11 4.72 -10.77 1.81
C ASN A 11 5.08 -10.55 0.35
N PRO A 12 5.35 -11.63 -0.42
CA PRO A 12 5.62 -11.50 -1.84
C PRO A 12 4.45 -10.84 -2.57
N LEU A 13 4.78 -9.89 -3.45
CA LEU A 13 3.79 -9.20 -4.28
C LEU A 13 3.88 -9.72 -5.71
N SER A 14 2.75 -9.68 -6.42
CA SER A 14 2.69 -10.10 -7.82
C SER A 14 3.25 -9.05 -8.77
N ILE A 15 4.03 -8.12 -8.26
CA ILE A 15 4.61 -7.01 -9.03
C ILE A 15 6.09 -7.27 -9.23
N ARG A 16 6.49 -7.40 -10.49
CA ARG A 16 7.90 -7.59 -10.84
C ARG A 16 8.71 -6.37 -10.41
N GLY A 17 9.81 -6.61 -9.71
CA GLY A 17 10.70 -5.54 -9.28
C GLY A 17 10.53 -5.13 -7.82
N ILE A 18 9.50 -5.62 -7.15
CA ILE A 18 9.30 -5.39 -5.71
C ILE A 18 9.54 -6.71 -4.98
N GLU A 19 10.38 -6.67 -3.95
CA GLU A 19 10.74 -7.84 -3.17
C GLU A 19 10.38 -7.64 -1.70
N VAL A 20 10.26 -8.75 -0.97
CA VAL A 20 10.12 -8.73 0.49
C VAL A 20 11.33 -8.01 1.07
N GLY A 21 11.08 -7.07 1.97
CA GLY A 21 12.11 -6.22 2.56
C GLY A 21 12.22 -4.83 1.94
N ASP A 22 11.61 -4.62 0.78
CA ASP A 22 11.62 -3.30 0.15
C ASP A 22 10.83 -2.30 1.00
N LEU A 23 11.30 -1.06 1.00
CA LEU A 23 10.65 0.03 1.72
C LEU A 23 9.68 0.79 0.83
N ALA A 24 8.60 1.27 1.44
CA ALA A 24 7.61 2.08 0.75
C ALA A 24 7.07 3.15 1.71
N ILE A 25 6.47 4.18 1.12
CA ILE A 25 5.80 5.24 1.88
C ILE A 25 4.33 5.21 1.50
N LEU A 26 3.46 5.19 2.51
CA LEU A 26 2.02 5.27 2.26
C LEU A 26 1.65 6.70 1.90
N ILE A 27 1.27 6.90 0.65
CA ILE A 27 0.96 8.23 0.11
C ILE A 27 -0.48 8.62 0.43
N ASP A 28 -1.41 7.68 0.27
CA ASP A 28 -2.82 7.94 0.52
C ASP A 28 -3.54 6.64 0.86
N ILE A 29 -4.65 6.77 1.58
CA ILE A 29 -5.48 5.63 1.97
C ILE A 29 -6.68 5.59 1.03
N ASP A 30 -6.88 4.45 0.37
CA ASP A 30 -8.03 4.24 -0.49
C ASP A 30 -9.23 3.72 0.32
N TRP A 31 -8.97 2.75 1.20
CA TRP A 31 -10.01 2.18 2.05
C TRP A 31 -9.39 1.70 3.37
N ASP A 32 -10.04 2.06 4.48
CA ASP A 32 -9.61 1.65 5.81
C ASP A 32 -10.84 1.13 6.57
N PRO A 33 -10.81 -0.14 7.02
CA PRO A 33 -11.95 -0.71 7.74
C PRO A 33 -12.30 0.03 9.03
N ARG A 34 -11.36 0.78 9.60
CA ARG A 34 -11.64 1.58 10.80
C ARG A 34 -12.64 2.70 10.52
N ASP A 35 -12.70 3.17 9.27
CA ASP A 35 -13.63 4.21 8.83
C ASP A 35 -14.94 3.63 8.34
N HIS A 36 -15.02 2.29 8.17
CA HIS A 36 -16.17 1.60 7.62
C HIS A 36 -16.50 0.34 8.43
N PRO A 37 -16.79 0.48 9.74
CA PRO A 37 -16.95 -0.70 10.60
C PRO A 37 -18.07 -1.65 10.16
N ASN A 38 -19.13 -1.12 9.54
CA ASN A 38 -20.23 -1.95 9.05
C ASN A 38 -19.92 -2.59 7.70
N GLY A 39 -18.98 -2.05 6.96
CA GLY A 39 -18.60 -2.55 5.64
C GLY A 39 -17.79 -3.85 5.70
N ILE A 40 -17.06 -4.08 6.80
CA ILE A 40 -16.23 -5.27 6.97
C ILE A 40 -17.09 -6.53 6.98
N GLN A 41 -18.25 -6.49 7.63
CA GLN A 41 -19.11 -7.66 7.79
C GLN A 41 -19.68 -8.16 6.48
N ASN A 42 -19.78 -7.29 5.48
CA ASN A 42 -20.37 -7.58 4.19
C ASN A 42 -19.34 -7.67 3.07
N ALA A 43 -18.06 -7.52 3.40
CA ALA A 43 -17.00 -7.60 2.40
C ALA A 43 -16.87 -9.04 1.90
N PRO A 44 -16.92 -9.27 0.57
CA PRO A 44 -16.68 -10.61 0.05
C PRO A 44 -15.21 -10.98 0.18
N GLY A 45 -14.94 -12.26 0.46
CA GLY A 45 -13.58 -12.78 0.49
C GLY A 45 -12.88 -12.62 1.83
N PRO A 46 -11.56 -12.86 1.87
CA PRO A 46 -10.80 -12.80 3.11
C PRO A 46 -10.78 -11.38 3.70
N ARG A 47 -10.65 -11.30 5.02
CA ARG A 47 -10.51 -10.04 5.71
C ARG A 47 -9.28 -9.30 5.22
N ILE A 48 -9.44 -8.03 4.91
CA ILE A 48 -8.32 -7.14 4.60
C ILE A 48 -8.28 -6.02 5.64
N THR A 49 -7.07 -5.57 5.95
CA THR A 49 -6.85 -4.50 6.93
C THR A 49 -6.90 -3.11 6.31
N GLY A 50 -7.20 -3.04 5.02
CA GLY A 50 -7.29 -1.80 4.29
C GLY A 50 -6.42 -1.85 3.05
N ARG A 51 -6.48 -0.78 2.26
CA ARG A 51 -5.66 -0.63 1.07
C ARG A 51 -5.33 0.83 0.85
N GLY A 52 -4.20 1.08 0.21
CA GLY A 52 -3.76 2.43 -0.06
C GLY A 52 -2.76 2.49 -1.19
N TRP A 53 -2.24 3.69 -1.42
CA TRP A 53 -1.31 3.99 -2.50
C TRP A 53 0.08 4.10 -1.91
N PHE A 54 1.01 3.27 -2.42
CA PHE A 54 2.37 3.17 -1.90
C PHE A 54 3.40 3.63 -2.93
N PHE A 55 4.34 4.44 -2.47
CA PHE A 55 5.49 4.87 -3.26
C PHE A 55 6.74 4.10 -2.82
N PHE A 56 7.43 3.50 -3.79
CA PHE A 56 8.66 2.73 -3.57
C PHE A 56 9.86 3.56 -4.04
N PRO A 57 10.52 4.30 -3.13
CA PRO A 57 11.61 5.21 -3.52
C PRO A 57 12.80 4.50 -4.14
N ASP A 58 13.04 3.23 -3.77
CA ASP A 58 14.17 2.46 -4.28
C ASP A 58 13.84 1.68 -5.56
N ARG A 59 12.62 1.80 -6.06
CA ARG A 59 12.14 1.06 -7.24
C ARG A 59 11.48 1.99 -8.26
N PRO A 60 12.21 2.99 -8.78
CA PRO A 60 11.60 3.94 -9.72
C PRO A 60 11.11 3.28 -11.01
N GLU A 61 11.75 2.20 -11.43
CA GLU A 61 11.36 1.48 -12.65
C GLU A 61 9.98 0.85 -12.54
N VAL A 62 9.55 0.48 -11.32
CA VAL A 62 8.22 -0.07 -11.10
C VAL A 62 7.16 0.97 -11.38
N HIS A 63 7.38 2.19 -10.93
CA HIS A 63 6.44 3.28 -11.11
C HIS A 63 6.30 3.71 -12.57
N LYS A 64 7.31 3.47 -13.39
CA LYS A 64 7.22 3.73 -14.83
C LYS A 64 6.24 2.80 -15.52
N ARG A 65 6.08 1.58 -15.02
CA ARG A 65 5.15 0.59 -15.58
C ARG A 65 3.71 0.79 -15.08
N PHE A 66 3.54 1.47 -13.97
CA PHE A 66 2.23 1.72 -13.36
C PHE A 66 2.04 3.22 -13.20
N PRO A 67 1.82 3.95 -14.31
CA PRO A 67 1.66 5.40 -14.23
C PRO A 67 0.45 5.77 -13.40
N ASP A 68 0.66 6.72 -12.50
CA ASP A 68 -0.40 7.23 -11.64
C ASP A 68 -0.96 8.51 -12.26
N THR A 69 -2.27 8.51 -12.53
CA THR A 69 -2.95 9.64 -13.13
C THR A 69 -3.52 10.61 -12.11
N ARG A 70 -3.26 10.39 -10.83
CA ARG A 70 -3.84 11.18 -9.73
C ARG A 70 -3.21 12.56 -9.56
N GLY A 71 -2.10 12.82 -10.24
CA GLY A 71 -1.45 14.12 -10.15
C GLY A 71 -0.60 14.32 -8.90
N GLY A 72 -0.21 13.26 -8.22
CA GLY A 72 0.67 13.30 -7.05
C GLY A 72 1.94 12.51 -7.28
N PRO A 73 2.66 12.14 -6.21
CA PRO A 73 3.79 11.23 -6.32
C PRO A 73 3.35 9.92 -6.95
N PRO A 74 4.22 9.26 -7.72
CA PRO A 74 3.88 7.96 -8.29
C PRO A 74 3.58 6.96 -7.17
N SER A 75 2.56 6.13 -7.36
CA SER A 75 2.15 5.18 -6.33
C SER A 75 1.40 4.00 -6.93
N ILE A 76 1.33 2.91 -6.15
CA ILE A 76 0.66 1.67 -6.55
C ILE A 76 -0.32 1.31 -5.44
N MET A 77 -1.55 0.92 -5.82
CA MET A 77 -2.54 0.50 -4.85
C MET A 77 -2.27 -0.94 -4.40
N LEU A 78 -2.10 -1.12 -3.09
CA LEU A 78 -1.82 -2.43 -2.49
C LEU A 78 -2.54 -2.54 -1.15
N ILE A 79 -2.81 -3.78 -0.72
CA ILE A 79 -3.44 -4.01 0.58
C ILE A 79 -2.42 -3.89 1.70
N PHE A 80 -2.88 -3.41 2.86
CA PHE A 80 -2.01 -3.18 4.02
C PHE A 80 -1.39 -4.47 4.57
N ASP A 81 -2.03 -5.61 4.36
CA ASP A 81 -1.57 -6.90 4.86
C ASP A 81 -0.18 -7.29 4.36
N ASN A 82 0.26 -6.70 3.25
CA ASN A 82 1.56 -6.99 2.67
C ASN A 82 2.70 -6.19 3.30
N PHE A 83 2.40 -5.37 4.30
CA PHE A 83 3.36 -4.42 4.87
C PHE A 83 3.36 -4.43 6.38
N GLU A 84 4.51 -4.04 6.95
CA GLU A 84 4.61 -3.68 8.36
C GLU A 84 5.10 -2.25 8.48
N VAL A 85 4.65 -1.54 9.49
CA VAL A 85 5.11 -0.17 9.75
C VAL A 85 6.51 -0.21 10.35
N VAL A 86 7.45 0.49 9.71
CA VAL A 86 8.82 0.61 10.18
C VAL A 86 8.98 1.88 11.00
N SER A 87 8.38 2.98 10.51
CA SER A 87 8.44 4.26 11.19
C SER A 87 7.11 5.00 10.96
N GLU A 88 6.48 5.39 12.04
CA GLU A 88 5.23 6.14 11.97
C GLU A 88 5.47 7.61 11.63
N SER A 89 4.58 8.12 10.81
CA SER A 89 4.58 9.53 10.46
C SER A 89 4.16 10.41 11.65
#